data_1ec9247ac303a947dd9910911f58d941
#
_entry.id   1ec9247ac303a947dd9910911f58d941
#
_cell.length_a   1.000
_cell.length_b   1.000
_cell.length_c   1.000
_cell.angle_alpha   90.00
_cell.angle_beta   90.00
_cell.angle_gamma   90.00
#
_symmetry.space_group_name_H-M   'P 1'
#
loop_
_entity.id
_entity.type
_entity.pdbx_description
1 polymer ?
#
loop_
_entity_poly.entity_id
_entity_poly.type
_entity_poly.pdbx_seq_one_letter_code
_entity_poly.pdbx_strand_id
1 'polypeptide(L)'
;MIATTCCSIHVCEDLFLVLLIELLKDGGRAAIVLPDGTLFGEGIETRVKQRLLEECNLHTIIRLPGSVFAPYTTIKTNVLFLTKGEPTKETWYYEHPLPEGSKAYSKTKPMKLEEFEPEREWWNNRKETEQAWMVPIKDILDSGYNLDIKNPNTPEEIIRDPKTVLKEYRKVSTEKDKVEQEILAIIKDALANGS
;
A
#
# COMPACT_ATOMS: atom_id res chain seq x y z
N MET A 1 32.72 -22.64 4.04
CA MET A 1 32.71 -21.17 4.13
C MET A 1 31.35 -20.73 3.57
N ILE A 2 30.36 -20.62 4.46
CA ILE A 2 28.98 -20.24 4.08
C ILE A 2 29.00 -18.72 3.95
N ALA A 3 28.91 -18.24 2.73
CA ALA A 3 28.75 -16.82 2.48
C ALA A 3 27.40 -16.39 3.08
N THR A 4 27.44 -15.61 4.15
CA THR A 4 26.31 -14.89 4.70
C THR A 4 25.96 -13.78 3.72
N THR A 5 25.21 -14.15 2.67
CA THR A 5 24.61 -13.18 1.77
C THR A 5 23.56 -12.47 2.59
N CYS A 6 23.73 -11.19 2.81
CA CYS A 6 22.76 -10.29 3.43
C CYS A 6 21.45 -10.42 2.63
N CYS A 7 20.50 -11.19 3.18
CA CYS A 7 19.21 -11.39 2.59
C CYS A 7 18.48 -10.04 2.67
N SER A 8 18.28 -9.39 1.54
CA SER A 8 17.44 -8.20 1.50
C SER A 8 16.05 -8.60 2.01
N ILE A 9 15.41 -7.73 2.77
CA ILE A 9 14.13 -8.01 3.47
C ILE A 9 13.07 -8.57 2.52
N HIS A 10 13.05 -8.16 1.26
CA HIS A 10 12.11 -8.63 0.21
C HIS A 10 12.22 -10.13 -0.12
N VAL A 11 13.39 -10.74 0.04
CA VAL A 11 13.57 -12.18 -0.26
C VAL A 11 12.78 -13.08 0.68
N CYS A 12 12.52 -12.66 1.92
CA CYS A 12 11.75 -13.47 2.87
C CYS A 12 10.27 -13.55 2.49
N GLU A 13 9.69 -12.47 2.03
CA GLU A 13 8.28 -12.37 1.65
C GLU A 13 8.00 -13.23 0.42
N ASP A 14 8.88 -13.19 -0.58
CA ASP A 14 8.82 -14.02 -1.78
C ASP A 14 8.94 -15.51 -1.46
N LEU A 15 9.84 -15.88 -0.54
CA LEU A 15 9.98 -17.27 -0.10
C LEU A 15 8.72 -17.78 0.60
N PHE A 16 8.05 -16.95 1.41
CA PHE A 16 6.78 -17.31 2.01
C PHE A 16 5.68 -17.49 0.96
N LEU A 17 5.64 -16.66 -0.07
CA LEU A 17 4.68 -16.81 -1.17
C LEU A 17 4.93 -18.12 -1.94
N VAL A 18 6.19 -18.44 -2.26
CA VAL A 18 6.55 -19.70 -2.90
C VAL A 18 6.17 -20.90 -2.02
N LEU A 19 6.49 -20.84 -0.73
CA LEU A 19 6.14 -21.90 0.22
C LEU A 19 4.63 -22.10 0.29
N LEU A 20 3.86 -21.03 0.32
CA LEU A 20 2.40 -21.08 0.32
C LEU A 20 1.87 -21.78 -0.94
N ILE A 21 2.39 -21.42 -2.13
CA ILE A 21 2.02 -22.07 -3.39
C ILE A 21 2.34 -23.57 -3.35
N GLU A 22 3.49 -23.97 -2.79
CA GLU A 22 3.88 -25.39 -2.67
C GLU A 22 2.98 -26.19 -1.73
N LEU A 23 2.59 -25.59 -0.61
CA LEU A 23 1.78 -26.27 0.41
C LEU A 23 0.31 -26.39 0.05
N LEU A 24 -0.20 -25.53 -0.84
CA LEU A 24 -1.58 -25.59 -1.29
C LEU A 24 -1.83 -26.83 -2.16
N LYS A 25 -2.92 -27.51 -1.90
CA LYS A 25 -3.48 -28.54 -2.80
C LYS A 25 -4.30 -27.87 -3.90
N ASP A 26 -4.54 -28.60 -4.99
CA ASP A 26 -5.44 -28.14 -6.04
C ASP A 26 -6.83 -27.84 -5.46
N GLY A 27 -7.40 -26.72 -5.85
CA GLY A 27 -8.62 -26.14 -5.25
C GLY A 27 -8.42 -25.51 -3.88
N GLY A 28 -7.22 -25.57 -3.31
CA GLY A 28 -6.89 -24.91 -2.05
C GLY A 28 -6.89 -23.39 -2.18
N ARG A 29 -7.44 -22.71 -1.17
CA ARG A 29 -7.52 -21.25 -1.12
C ARG A 29 -6.54 -20.68 -0.11
N ALA A 30 -5.95 -19.55 -0.43
CA ALA A 30 -5.08 -18.82 0.50
C ALA A 30 -5.31 -17.32 0.44
N ALA A 31 -4.93 -16.66 1.53
CA ALA A 31 -4.79 -15.22 1.59
C ALA A 31 -3.43 -14.89 2.22
N ILE A 32 -2.72 -13.93 1.64
CA ILE A 32 -1.42 -13.49 2.14
C ILE A 32 -1.34 -11.97 2.11
N VAL A 33 -0.74 -11.39 3.15
CA VAL A 33 -0.46 -9.95 3.21
C VAL A 33 0.96 -9.71 2.76
N LEU A 34 1.12 -8.88 1.73
CA LEU A 34 2.42 -8.54 1.16
C LEU A 34 2.57 -7.01 1.04
N PRO A 35 3.78 -6.46 1.21
CA PRO A 35 4.03 -5.04 0.97
C PRO A 35 3.98 -4.70 -0.51
N ASP A 36 3.79 -3.42 -0.84
CA ASP A 36 3.79 -2.93 -2.22
C ASP A 36 5.07 -3.33 -2.97
N GLY A 37 6.22 -3.38 -2.29
CA GLY A 37 7.50 -3.77 -2.88
C GLY A 37 7.44 -5.08 -3.66
N THR A 38 6.80 -6.10 -3.11
CA THR A 38 6.63 -7.41 -3.75
C THR A 38 5.79 -7.33 -5.04
N LEU A 39 4.84 -6.40 -5.12
CA LEU A 39 3.95 -6.28 -6.29
C LEU A 39 4.65 -5.70 -7.52
N PHE A 40 5.51 -4.70 -7.35
CA PHE A 40 6.23 -4.05 -8.46
C PHE A 40 7.67 -4.55 -8.64
N GLY A 41 8.20 -5.35 -7.73
CA GLY A 41 9.56 -5.84 -7.76
C GLY A 41 9.93 -6.55 -9.07
N GLU A 42 11.19 -6.47 -9.45
CA GLU A 42 11.74 -7.04 -10.69
C GLU A 42 12.71 -8.20 -10.40
N GLY A 43 13.12 -8.91 -11.43
CA GLY A 43 14.12 -9.96 -11.32
C GLY A 43 13.58 -11.26 -10.72
N ILE A 44 13.97 -11.62 -9.50
CA ILE A 44 13.53 -12.85 -8.83
C ILE A 44 12.03 -12.77 -8.52
N GLU A 45 11.57 -11.62 -8.08
CA GLU A 45 10.16 -11.35 -7.75
C GLU A 45 9.26 -11.52 -8.98
N THR A 46 9.73 -11.15 -10.19
CA THR A 46 9.01 -11.41 -11.45
C THR A 46 8.77 -12.89 -11.67
N ARG A 47 9.75 -13.75 -11.39
CA ARG A 47 9.60 -15.21 -11.53
C ARG A 47 8.60 -15.79 -10.54
N VAL A 48 8.60 -15.28 -9.33
CA VAL A 48 7.63 -15.68 -8.29
C VAL A 48 6.22 -15.28 -8.69
N LYS A 49 6.04 -14.05 -9.20
CA LYS A 49 4.74 -13.57 -9.70
C LYS A 49 4.28 -14.35 -10.94
N GLN A 50 5.17 -14.65 -11.86
CA GLN A 50 4.87 -15.49 -13.01
C GLN A 50 4.35 -16.86 -12.54
N ARG A 51 5.08 -17.53 -11.65
CA ARG A 51 4.68 -18.81 -11.08
C ARG A 51 3.32 -18.73 -10.37
N LEU A 52 3.09 -17.67 -9.58
CA LEU A 52 1.82 -17.41 -8.92
C LEU A 52 0.65 -17.37 -9.91
N LEU A 53 0.82 -16.61 -11.00
CA LEU A 53 -0.23 -16.40 -12.00
C LEU A 53 -0.47 -17.63 -12.90
N GLU A 54 0.55 -18.48 -13.10
CA GLU A 54 0.47 -19.72 -13.89
C GLU A 54 -0.14 -20.88 -13.09
N GLU A 55 0.22 -21.04 -11.80
CA GLU A 55 -0.21 -22.17 -10.98
C GLU A 55 -1.47 -21.86 -10.14
N CYS A 56 -1.76 -20.59 -9.92
CA CYS A 56 -2.87 -20.15 -9.08
C CYS A 56 -3.73 -19.12 -9.80
N ASN A 57 -5.02 -19.12 -9.47
CA ASN A 57 -5.92 -18.03 -9.81
C ASN A 57 -5.83 -16.94 -8.74
N LEU A 58 -5.03 -15.89 -9.00
CA LEU A 58 -4.98 -14.68 -8.20
C LEU A 58 -6.19 -13.81 -8.53
N HIS A 59 -7.30 -14.08 -7.89
CA HIS A 59 -8.59 -13.49 -8.27
C HIS A 59 -8.90 -12.15 -7.60
N THR A 60 -8.19 -11.77 -6.51
CA THR A 60 -8.46 -10.51 -5.80
C THR A 60 -7.22 -10.00 -5.08
N ILE A 61 -6.98 -8.69 -5.20
CA ILE A 61 -6.00 -7.94 -4.42
C ILE A 61 -6.73 -6.80 -3.71
N ILE A 62 -6.71 -6.77 -2.37
CA ILE A 62 -7.21 -5.65 -1.57
C ILE A 62 -6.01 -4.80 -1.16
N ARG A 63 -6.00 -3.55 -1.58
CA ARG A 63 -4.95 -2.57 -1.27
C ARG A 63 -5.30 -1.85 0.04
N LEU A 64 -4.42 -1.96 1.03
CA LEU A 64 -4.62 -1.36 2.33
C LEU A 64 -3.86 -0.02 2.46
N PRO A 65 -4.39 0.96 3.20
CA PRO A 65 -3.68 2.20 3.49
C PRO A 65 -2.35 1.97 4.22
N GLY A 66 -1.34 2.80 3.93
CA GLY A 66 0.01 2.65 4.50
C GLY A 66 0.10 2.80 6.03
N SER A 67 -0.96 3.22 6.68
CA SER A 67 -0.98 3.40 8.14
C SER A 67 -1.58 2.21 8.93
N VAL A 68 -2.02 1.15 8.24
CA VAL A 68 -2.69 0.00 8.89
C VAL A 68 -1.82 -0.65 9.96
N PHE A 69 -0.52 -0.74 9.73
CA PHE A 69 0.45 -1.32 10.67
C PHE A 69 1.22 -0.28 11.51
N ALA A 70 0.71 0.95 11.59
CA ALA A 70 1.29 1.97 12.46
C ALA A 70 1.22 1.55 13.94
N PRO A 71 2.24 1.84 14.77
CA PRO A 71 3.45 2.64 14.50
C PRO A 71 4.64 1.86 13.92
N TYR A 72 4.50 0.56 13.63
CA TYR A 72 5.62 -0.32 13.26
C TYR A 72 6.13 -0.03 11.85
N THR A 73 5.21 0.23 10.91
CA THR A 73 5.54 0.60 9.53
C THR A 73 4.46 1.48 8.93
N THR A 74 4.86 2.29 7.94
CA THR A 74 3.97 3.10 7.10
C THR A 74 3.92 2.59 5.66
N ILE A 75 4.55 1.45 5.39
CA ILE A 75 4.54 0.83 4.07
C ILE A 75 3.12 0.36 3.76
N LYS A 76 2.65 0.67 2.56
CA LYS A 76 1.38 0.13 2.06
C LYS A 76 1.50 -1.37 1.90
N THR A 77 0.44 -2.06 2.25
CA THR A 77 0.35 -3.52 2.15
C THR A 77 -0.89 -3.92 1.36
N ASN A 78 -0.84 -5.12 0.82
CA ASN A 78 -1.92 -5.67 0.01
C ASN A 78 -2.27 -7.06 0.51
N VAL A 79 -3.55 -7.39 0.50
CA VAL A 79 -4.02 -8.74 0.77
C VAL A 79 -4.32 -9.42 -0.55
N LEU A 80 -3.56 -10.45 -0.87
CA LEU A 80 -3.73 -11.26 -2.09
C LEU A 80 -4.57 -12.48 -1.76
N PHE A 81 -5.63 -12.71 -2.53
CA PHE A 81 -6.48 -13.89 -2.43
C PHE A 81 -6.32 -14.75 -3.67
N LEU A 82 -6.00 -16.01 -3.46
CA LEU A 82 -5.70 -16.93 -4.54
C LEU A 82 -6.30 -18.33 -4.31
N THR A 83 -6.52 -19.04 -5.40
CA THR A 83 -6.95 -20.44 -5.41
C THR A 83 -5.99 -21.22 -6.32
N LYS A 84 -5.40 -22.31 -5.83
CA LYS A 84 -4.49 -23.15 -6.62
C LYS A 84 -5.24 -24.06 -7.59
N GLY A 85 -4.61 -24.34 -8.73
CA GLY A 85 -5.06 -25.35 -9.71
C GLY A 85 -5.53 -24.77 -11.05
N GLU A 86 -5.76 -23.47 -11.12
CA GLU A 86 -6.08 -22.78 -12.37
C GLU A 86 -5.23 -21.55 -12.56
N PRO A 87 -4.78 -21.23 -13.79
CA PRO A 87 -4.07 -20.00 -14.06
C PRO A 87 -4.98 -18.77 -13.91
N THR A 88 -4.40 -17.65 -13.55
CA THR A 88 -5.10 -16.38 -13.45
C THR A 88 -5.56 -15.90 -14.82
N LYS A 89 -6.83 -15.51 -14.94
CA LYS A 89 -7.42 -14.93 -16.15
C LYS A 89 -7.65 -13.44 -16.03
N GLU A 90 -8.07 -13.03 -14.85
CA GLU A 90 -8.34 -11.64 -14.48
C GLU A 90 -8.11 -11.49 -12.98
N THR A 91 -7.73 -10.29 -12.56
CA THR A 91 -7.53 -9.96 -11.15
C THR A 91 -8.38 -8.74 -10.80
N TRP A 92 -9.18 -8.87 -9.76
CA TRP A 92 -9.92 -7.77 -9.19
C TRP A 92 -9.08 -7.04 -8.16
N TYR A 93 -9.06 -5.73 -8.25
CA TYR A 93 -8.45 -4.84 -7.26
C TYR A 93 -9.53 -4.13 -6.47
N TYR A 94 -9.30 -3.96 -5.20
CA TYR A 94 -10.13 -3.15 -4.33
C TYR A 94 -9.22 -2.26 -3.46
N GLU A 95 -9.43 -0.96 -3.50
CA GLU A 95 -8.69 -0.01 -2.67
C GLU A 95 -9.51 0.31 -1.42
N HIS A 96 -9.03 -0.18 -0.27
CA HIS A 96 -9.68 0.05 1.01
C HIS A 96 -9.59 1.53 1.40
N PRO A 97 -10.71 2.26 1.54
CA PRO A 97 -10.70 3.66 1.89
C PRO A 97 -10.35 3.87 3.36
N LEU A 98 -9.79 5.02 3.67
CA LEU A 98 -9.70 5.46 5.06
C LEU A 98 -11.09 5.90 5.55
N PRO A 99 -11.41 5.69 6.85
CA PRO A 99 -12.66 6.18 7.43
C PRO A 99 -12.81 7.70 7.27
N GLU A 100 -14.04 8.15 7.07
CA GLU A 100 -14.35 9.58 6.91
C GLU A 100 -13.74 10.42 8.04
N GLY A 101 -13.08 11.51 7.65
CA GLY A 101 -12.41 12.42 8.60
C GLY A 101 -11.09 11.89 9.19
N SER A 102 -10.66 10.68 8.86
CA SER A 102 -9.37 10.13 9.27
C SER A 102 -8.33 10.28 8.15
N LYS A 103 -7.15 10.79 8.51
CA LYS A 103 -6.02 10.88 7.56
C LYS A 103 -5.11 9.66 7.60
N ALA A 104 -5.16 8.89 8.69
CA ALA A 104 -4.34 7.71 8.91
C ALA A 104 -4.87 6.89 10.09
N TYR A 105 -4.58 5.60 10.10
CA TYR A 105 -4.70 4.76 11.29
C TYR A 105 -3.57 5.04 12.27
N SER A 106 -3.79 4.72 13.55
CA SER A 106 -2.79 4.89 14.61
C SER A 106 -2.97 3.82 15.68
N LYS A 107 -2.03 3.72 16.61
CA LYS A 107 -2.15 2.81 17.77
C LYS A 107 -3.43 3.03 18.59
N THR A 108 -3.89 4.28 18.67
CA THR A 108 -5.11 4.64 19.40
C THR A 108 -6.40 4.55 18.58
N LYS A 109 -6.26 4.53 17.24
CA LYS A 109 -7.35 4.37 16.28
C LYS A 109 -6.94 3.31 15.25
N PRO A 110 -6.90 2.03 15.63
CA PRO A 110 -6.56 0.95 14.70
C PRO A 110 -7.71 0.71 13.73
N MET A 111 -7.39 0.06 12.61
CA MET A 111 -8.39 -0.46 11.68
C MET A 111 -9.33 -1.44 12.38
N LYS A 112 -10.61 -1.38 12.07
CA LYS A 112 -11.63 -2.25 12.65
C LYS A 112 -12.19 -3.20 11.60
N LEU A 113 -12.69 -4.35 12.06
CA LEU A 113 -13.26 -5.37 11.17
C LEU A 113 -14.52 -4.87 10.44
N GLU A 114 -15.30 -4.01 11.10
CA GLU A 114 -16.52 -3.42 10.52
C GLU A 114 -16.24 -2.58 9.27
N GLU A 115 -15.03 -2.04 9.14
CA GLU A 115 -14.62 -1.23 8.00
C GLU A 115 -14.53 -2.05 6.70
N PHE A 116 -14.47 -3.39 6.81
CA PHE A 116 -14.48 -4.31 5.66
C PHE A 116 -15.88 -4.74 5.20
N GLU A 117 -16.96 -4.21 5.77
CA GLU A 117 -18.32 -4.56 5.32
C GLU A 117 -18.57 -4.20 3.84
N PRO A 118 -18.11 -3.04 3.31
CA PRO A 118 -18.26 -2.73 1.89
C PRO A 118 -17.57 -3.74 0.97
N GLU A 119 -16.37 -4.21 1.33
CA GLU A 119 -15.64 -5.25 0.60
C GLU A 119 -16.37 -6.60 0.65
N ARG A 120 -16.96 -6.94 1.80
CA ARG A 120 -17.71 -8.18 1.97
C ARG A 120 -18.99 -8.20 1.12
N GLU A 121 -19.70 -7.09 1.04
CA GLU A 121 -20.86 -6.94 0.17
C GLU A 121 -20.46 -7.01 -1.31
N TRP A 122 -19.40 -6.29 -1.68
CA TRP A 122 -18.84 -6.29 -3.02
C TRP A 122 -18.34 -7.68 -3.43
N TRP A 123 -17.75 -8.45 -2.52
CA TRP A 123 -17.15 -9.76 -2.80
C TRP A 123 -18.07 -10.74 -3.51
N ASN A 124 -19.33 -10.76 -3.12
CA ASN A 124 -20.34 -11.66 -3.70
C ASN A 124 -20.98 -11.11 -4.99
N ASN A 125 -20.84 -9.83 -5.26
CA ASN A 125 -21.41 -9.17 -6.43
C ASN A 125 -20.40 -8.15 -7.00
N ARG A 126 -19.28 -8.67 -7.49
CA ARG A 126 -18.17 -7.87 -8.01
C ARG A 126 -18.61 -7.01 -9.17
N LYS A 127 -18.41 -5.71 -9.04
CA LYS A 127 -18.64 -4.69 -10.06
C LYS A 127 -17.54 -3.65 -9.96
N GLU A 128 -17.24 -3.01 -11.08
CA GLU A 128 -16.37 -1.85 -11.08
C GLU A 128 -17.04 -0.68 -10.35
N THR A 129 -16.29 -0.06 -9.47
CA THR A 129 -16.70 1.11 -8.67
C THR A 129 -15.55 2.09 -8.61
N GLU A 130 -15.70 3.21 -7.92
CA GLU A 130 -14.60 4.15 -7.69
C GLU A 130 -13.41 3.49 -6.96
N GLN A 131 -13.67 2.46 -6.16
CA GLN A 131 -12.67 1.76 -5.34
C GLN A 131 -12.27 0.39 -5.89
N ALA A 132 -13.07 -0.18 -6.80
CA ALA A 132 -12.85 -1.51 -7.34
C ALA A 132 -12.77 -1.51 -8.87
N TRP A 133 -11.77 -2.20 -9.41
CA TRP A 133 -11.58 -2.35 -10.85
C TRP A 133 -11.05 -3.74 -11.18
N MET A 134 -11.27 -4.17 -12.41
CA MET A 134 -10.79 -5.46 -12.92
C MET A 134 -9.66 -5.23 -13.90
N VAL A 135 -8.66 -6.09 -13.83
CA VAL A 135 -7.50 -6.08 -14.73
C VAL A 135 -7.37 -7.45 -15.38
N PRO A 136 -7.44 -7.54 -16.71
CA PRO A 136 -7.24 -8.79 -17.42
C PRO A 136 -5.77 -9.21 -17.33
N ILE A 137 -5.50 -10.51 -17.33
CA ILE A 137 -4.15 -11.06 -17.25
C ILE A 137 -3.23 -10.50 -18.32
N LYS A 138 -3.74 -10.21 -19.51
CA LYS A 138 -2.96 -9.65 -20.60
C LYS A 138 -2.24 -8.36 -20.21
N ASP A 139 -2.91 -7.46 -19.53
CA ASP A 139 -2.35 -6.17 -19.12
C ASP A 139 -1.24 -6.36 -18.07
N ILE A 140 -1.40 -7.36 -17.20
CA ILE A 140 -0.39 -7.75 -16.21
C ILE A 140 0.84 -8.33 -16.90
N LEU A 141 0.67 -9.16 -17.92
CA LEU A 141 1.76 -9.73 -18.72
C LEU A 141 2.49 -8.65 -19.52
N ASP A 142 1.75 -7.76 -20.17
CA ASP A 142 2.29 -6.66 -20.99
C ASP A 142 3.08 -5.66 -20.11
N SER A 143 2.73 -5.53 -18.84
CA SER A 143 3.47 -4.73 -17.84
C SER A 143 4.68 -5.45 -17.20
N GLY A 144 5.06 -6.64 -17.66
CA GLY A 144 6.17 -7.42 -17.12
C GLY A 144 5.87 -8.04 -15.76
N TYR A 145 4.65 -8.54 -15.56
CA TYR A 145 4.16 -9.12 -14.31
C TYR A 145 4.09 -8.11 -13.14
N ASN A 146 3.92 -6.83 -13.45
CA ASN A 146 3.70 -5.82 -12.43
C ASN A 146 2.26 -5.93 -11.89
N LEU A 147 2.14 -6.21 -10.59
CA LEU A 147 0.86 -6.29 -9.89
C LEU A 147 0.49 -4.98 -9.17
N ASP A 148 1.37 -3.96 -9.18
CA ASP A 148 1.07 -2.63 -8.64
C ASP A 148 0.33 -1.77 -9.67
N ILE A 149 -0.89 -2.17 -10.00
CA ILE A 149 -1.73 -1.45 -10.95
C ILE A 149 -2.55 -0.43 -10.18
N LYS A 150 -2.38 0.84 -10.53
CA LYS A 150 -3.09 1.95 -9.88
C LYS A 150 -4.58 1.95 -10.26
N ASN A 151 -5.38 2.46 -9.35
CA ASN A 151 -6.81 2.65 -9.59
C ASN A 151 -7.05 3.65 -10.74
N PRO A 152 -7.65 3.23 -11.84
CA PRO A 152 -7.91 4.10 -12.99
C PRO A 152 -8.97 5.19 -12.68
N ASN A 153 -9.78 4.97 -11.64
CA ASN A 153 -10.85 5.89 -11.24
C ASN A 153 -10.38 6.93 -10.20
N THR A 154 -9.14 6.83 -9.72
CA THR A 154 -8.58 7.86 -8.83
C THR A 154 -8.38 9.15 -9.61
N PRO A 155 -8.95 10.29 -9.17
CA PRO A 155 -8.67 11.57 -9.80
C PRO A 155 -7.15 11.81 -9.85
N GLU A 156 -6.62 12.17 -11.01
CA GLU A 156 -5.21 12.52 -11.12
C GLU A 156 -4.89 13.60 -10.08
N GLU A 157 -3.95 13.35 -9.20
CA GLU A 157 -3.42 14.40 -8.34
C GLU A 157 -2.90 15.52 -9.24
N ILE A 158 -3.55 16.67 -9.19
CA ILE A 158 -3.09 17.85 -9.90
C ILE A 158 -1.70 18.16 -9.33
N ILE A 159 -0.67 17.75 -10.07
CA ILE A 159 0.72 18.07 -9.73
C ILE A 159 0.82 19.59 -9.77
N ARG A 160 0.83 20.22 -8.59
CA ARG A 160 0.98 21.66 -8.48
C ARG A 160 2.32 22.07 -9.08
N ASP A 161 2.32 23.17 -9.84
CA ASP A 161 3.55 23.73 -10.38
C ASP A 161 4.59 23.90 -9.24
N PRO A 162 5.79 23.29 -9.38
CA PRO A 162 6.83 23.35 -8.35
C PRO A 162 7.19 24.78 -7.92
N LYS A 163 7.10 25.74 -8.83
CA LYS A 163 7.38 27.15 -8.54
C LYS A 163 6.32 27.75 -7.60
N THR A 164 5.06 27.39 -7.80
CA THR A 164 3.95 27.83 -6.94
C THR A 164 4.08 27.24 -5.54
N VAL A 165 4.35 25.93 -5.45
CA VAL A 165 4.57 25.25 -4.16
C VAL A 165 5.78 25.85 -3.43
N LEU A 166 6.87 26.12 -4.12
CA LEU A 166 8.06 26.75 -3.54
C LEU A 166 7.78 28.18 -3.01
N LYS A 167 6.94 28.94 -3.72
CA LYS A 167 6.53 30.27 -3.29
C LYS A 167 5.67 30.22 -2.02
N GLU A 168 4.72 29.30 -1.96
CA GLU A 168 3.88 29.06 -0.76
C GLU A 168 4.76 28.62 0.42
N TYR A 169 5.67 27.66 0.20
CA TYR A 169 6.61 27.19 1.23
C TYR A 169 7.44 28.35 1.81
N ARG A 170 8.03 29.20 0.95
CA ARG A 170 8.82 30.35 1.42
C ARG A 170 7.99 31.31 2.24
N LYS A 171 6.72 31.54 1.87
CA LYS A 171 5.81 32.42 2.62
C LYS A 171 5.55 31.86 4.02
N VAL A 172 5.17 30.58 4.11
CA VAL A 172 4.90 29.90 5.39
C VAL A 172 6.18 29.83 6.25
N SER A 173 7.33 29.57 5.64
CA SER A 173 8.62 29.57 6.37
C SER A 173 8.93 30.93 6.98
N THR A 174 8.72 32.02 6.24
CA THR A 174 8.93 33.39 6.75
C THR A 174 7.95 33.73 7.88
N GLU A 175 6.69 33.29 7.79
CA GLU A 175 5.69 33.48 8.86
C GLU A 175 6.09 32.69 10.12
N LYS A 176 6.56 31.44 9.96
CA LYS A 176 7.08 30.62 11.06
C LYS A 176 8.24 31.32 11.77
N ASP A 177 9.23 31.81 11.02
CA ASP A 177 10.41 32.50 11.58
C ASP A 177 10.02 33.74 12.40
N LYS A 178 8.99 34.49 11.94
CA LYS A 178 8.47 35.64 12.71
C LYS A 178 7.85 35.21 14.02
N VAL A 179 7.00 34.19 14.00
CA VAL A 179 6.36 33.68 15.22
C VAL A 179 7.38 33.12 16.21
N GLU A 180 8.43 32.43 15.73
CA GLU A 180 9.53 31.97 16.57
C GLU A 180 10.28 33.16 17.25
N GLN A 181 10.51 34.24 16.51
CA GLN A 181 11.15 35.44 17.07
C GLN A 181 10.26 36.13 18.11
N GLU A 182 8.96 36.22 17.89
CA GLU A 182 8.00 36.77 18.83
C GLU A 182 7.96 35.94 20.13
N ILE A 183 7.92 34.61 20.03
CA ILE A 183 7.98 33.70 21.17
C ILE A 183 9.28 33.89 21.96
N LEU A 184 10.42 33.99 21.27
CA LEU A 184 11.71 34.23 21.91
C LEU A 184 11.78 35.57 22.62
N ALA A 185 11.16 36.62 22.07
CA ALA A 185 11.08 37.93 22.69
C ALA A 185 10.24 37.87 23.99
N ILE A 186 9.06 37.24 23.95
CA ILE A 186 8.20 37.07 25.11
C ILE A 186 8.90 36.27 26.22
N ILE A 187 9.62 35.21 25.88
CA ILE A 187 10.37 34.41 26.86
C ILE A 187 11.50 35.24 27.50
N LYS A 188 12.22 36.04 26.71
CA LYS A 188 13.28 36.90 27.23
C LYS A 188 12.71 37.98 28.20
N ASP A 189 11.60 38.61 27.84
CA ASP A 189 10.94 39.58 28.68
C ASP A 189 10.41 38.96 30.01
N ALA A 190 9.82 37.78 29.93
CA ALA A 190 9.37 37.05 31.12
C ALA A 190 10.52 36.68 32.07
N LEU A 191 11.68 36.27 31.51
CA LEU A 191 12.85 35.97 32.30
C LEU A 191 13.53 37.24 32.93
N ALA A 192 13.47 38.38 32.22
CA ALA A 192 14.00 39.65 32.71
C ALA A 192 13.14 40.28 33.84
N ASN A 193 11.83 40.08 33.80
CA ASN A 193 10.86 40.65 34.76
C ASN A 193 10.49 39.69 35.90
N GLY A 194 11.03 38.47 35.90
CA GLY A 194 10.80 37.44 36.94
C GLY A 194 11.89 37.28 37.97
N SER A 195 12.83 38.26 38.09
CA SER A 195 13.93 38.28 39.07
C SER A 195 13.65 39.31 40.14
#